data_2b48eab6f6b081c4d560e3371ed86ed4
#
_entry.id   2b48eab6f6b081c4d560e3371ed86ed4
#
_cell.length_a   1.000
_cell.length_b   1.000
_cell.length_c   1.000
_cell.angle_alpha   90.00
_cell.angle_beta   90.00
_cell.angle_gamma   90.00
#
_symmetry.space_group_name_H-M   'P 1'
#
loop_
_entity.id
_entity.type
_entity.pdbx_description
1 polymer ?
#
loop_
_entity_poly.entity_id
_entity_poly.type
_entity_poly.pdbx_seq_one_letter_code
_entity_poly.pdbx_strand_id
1 'polypeptide(L)'
;MCDGELTSVELCQFYLERIETYDRQGPVLNSVIELNPDGLEQAEQFDLERSKNGFRGPLHGIPILIKDNIDTADRMATSAGSLALEHSYAKKDAFLVRKLRDAGAVLLGKTNLSEWSNFRSNRSISGWSSRGGQTRNPYDPLRNPCGSSSGSAVA
;
A
#
# COMPACT_ATOMS: atom_id res chain seq x y z
N MET A 1 -13.54 14.02 8.08
CA MET A 1 -14.41 12.83 8.03
C MET A 1 -15.47 12.85 9.12
N CYS A 2 -15.13 13.04 10.38
CA CYS A 2 -16.14 13.07 11.46
C CYS A 2 -17.17 14.20 11.28
N ASP A 3 -16.75 15.35 10.81
CA ASP A 3 -17.60 16.55 10.64
C ASP A 3 -18.26 16.63 9.24
N GLY A 4 -18.16 15.57 8.43
CA GLY A 4 -18.74 15.52 7.08
C GLY A 4 -17.99 16.33 6.00
N GLU A 5 -16.87 16.93 6.35
CA GLU A 5 -16.08 17.77 5.43
C GLU A 5 -15.27 16.97 4.41
N LEU A 6 -15.04 15.68 4.65
CA LEU A 6 -14.23 14.81 3.78
C LEU A 6 -14.81 13.42 3.74
N THR A 7 -14.96 12.87 2.54
CA THR A 7 -15.38 11.49 2.28
C THR A 7 -14.17 10.55 2.18
N SER A 8 -14.42 9.24 2.30
CA SER A 8 -13.39 8.21 2.08
C SER A 8 -12.92 8.21 0.63
N VAL A 9 -13.84 8.44 -0.31
CA VAL A 9 -13.52 8.54 -1.74
C VAL A 9 -12.60 9.70 -2.02
N GLU A 10 -12.93 10.90 -1.53
CA GLU A 10 -12.09 12.10 -1.72
C GLU A 10 -10.70 11.91 -1.12
N LEU A 11 -10.61 11.31 0.06
CA LEU A 11 -9.34 11.02 0.71
C LEU A 11 -8.49 10.03 -0.09
N CYS A 12 -9.11 8.95 -0.60
CA CYS A 12 -8.43 7.98 -1.46
C CYS A 12 -7.96 8.62 -2.77
N GLN A 13 -8.79 9.43 -3.42
CA GLN A 13 -8.43 10.16 -4.64
C GLN A 13 -7.25 11.08 -4.41
N PHE A 14 -7.26 11.85 -3.32
CA PHE A 14 -6.15 12.72 -2.94
C PHE A 14 -4.82 11.94 -2.83
N TYR A 15 -4.82 10.78 -2.17
CA TYR A 15 -3.61 9.97 -2.05
C TYR A 15 -3.21 9.29 -3.37
N LEU A 16 -4.15 8.89 -4.21
CA LEU A 16 -3.85 8.36 -5.55
C LEU A 16 -3.17 9.43 -6.43
N GLU A 17 -3.65 10.68 -6.38
CA GLU A 17 -3.01 11.81 -7.07
C GLU A 17 -1.60 12.08 -6.54
N ARG A 18 -1.39 11.98 -5.23
CA ARG A 18 -0.05 12.12 -4.63
C ARG A 18 0.88 11.00 -5.07
N ILE A 19 0.40 9.75 -5.12
CA ILE A 19 1.17 8.62 -5.62
C ILE A 19 1.57 8.87 -7.08
N GLU A 20 0.65 9.31 -7.92
CA GLU A 20 0.97 9.61 -9.31
C GLU A 20 2.00 10.74 -9.43
N THR A 21 1.86 11.82 -8.64
CA THR A 21 2.69 13.01 -8.73
C THR A 21 4.10 12.81 -8.19
N TYR A 22 4.25 12.11 -7.06
CA TYR A 22 5.53 12.02 -6.34
C TYR A 22 6.18 10.65 -6.39
N ASP A 23 5.37 9.60 -6.47
CA ASP A 23 5.86 8.23 -6.43
C ASP A 23 6.18 7.69 -7.83
N ARG A 24 5.32 7.97 -8.81
CA ARG A 24 5.47 7.53 -10.20
C ARG A 24 6.09 8.57 -11.12
N GLN A 25 5.81 9.83 -10.86
CA GLN A 25 6.36 10.98 -11.60
C GLN A 25 7.21 11.85 -10.66
N GLY A 26 7.63 13.05 -11.13
CA GLY A 26 8.42 13.98 -10.34
C GLY A 26 9.69 13.33 -9.75
N PRO A 27 9.83 13.22 -8.42
CA PRO A 27 11.01 12.61 -7.79
C PRO A 27 11.10 11.11 -8.01
N VAL A 28 10.02 10.47 -8.45
CA VAL A 28 9.94 9.01 -8.70
C VAL A 28 10.41 8.23 -7.46
N LEU A 29 9.71 8.37 -6.35
CA LEU A 29 10.08 7.72 -5.08
C LEU A 29 9.95 6.20 -5.16
N ASN A 30 9.00 5.71 -5.98
CA ASN A 30 8.81 4.30 -6.24
C ASN A 30 8.57 3.48 -4.97
N SER A 31 7.77 4.03 -4.07
CA SER A 31 7.43 3.42 -2.78
C SER A 31 6.24 2.44 -2.89
N VAL A 32 5.37 2.64 -3.89
CA VAL A 32 4.18 1.84 -4.14
C VAL A 32 4.42 0.88 -5.30
N ILE A 33 4.32 -0.43 -5.02
CA ILE A 33 4.54 -1.47 -6.04
C ILE A 33 3.26 -1.84 -6.80
N GLU A 34 2.10 -1.77 -6.14
CA GLU A 34 0.80 -2.12 -6.72
C GLU A 34 -0.31 -1.31 -6.05
N LEU A 35 -1.27 -0.82 -6.85
CA LEU A 35 -2.50 -0.20 -6.35
C LEU A 35 -3.63 -1.22 -6.34
N ASN A 36 -4.51 -1.11 -5.35
CA ASN A 36 -5.70 -1.93 -5.28
C ASN A 36 -6.73 -1.46 -6.33
N PRO A 37 -7.07 -2.29 -7.32
CA PRO A 37 -8.06 -1.92 -8.32
C PRO A 37 -9.46 -1.69 -7.73
N ASP A 38 -9.74 -2.25 -6.54
CA ASP A 38 -11.04 -2.14 -5.86
C ASP A 38 -11.02 -1.05 -4.75
N GLY A 39 -9.92 -0.30 -4.62
CA GLY A 39 -9.73 0.64 -3.51
C GLY A 39 -10.78 1.75 -3.45
N LEU A 40 -11.11 2.36 -4.58
CA LEU A 40 -12.15 3.41 -4.65
C LEU A 40 -13.56 2.86 -4.43
N GLU A 41 -13.86 1.68 -4.93
CA GLU A 41 -15.13 1.01 -4.67
C GLU A 41 -15.31 0.69 -3.19
N GLN A 42 -14.26 0.22 -2.52
CA GLN A 42 -14.27 0.01 -1.06
C GLN A 42 -14.50 1.32 -0.30
N ALA A 43 -13.87 2.42 -0.74
CA ALA A 43 -14.05 3.73 -0.12
C ALA A 43 -15.52 4.21 -0.26
N GLU A 44 -16.12 4.05 -1.43
CA GLU A 44 -17.54 4.39 -1.67
C GLU A 44 -18.48 3.56 -0.77
N GLN A 45 -18.22 2.27 -0.64
CA GLN A 45 -18.99 1.40 0.25
C GLN A 45 -18.90 1.86 1.72
N PHE A 46 -17.72 2.30 2.17
CA PHE A 46 -17.57 2.85 3.52
C PHE A 46 -18.28 4.19 3.71
N ASP A 47 -18.30 5.07 2.71
CA ASP A 47 -19.06 6.32 2.80
C ASP A 47 -20.57 6.03 2.88
N LEU A 48 -21.07 5.06 2.10
CA LEU A 48 -22.47 4.61 2.17
C LEU A 48 -22.80 3.95 3.53
N GLU A 49 -21.89 3.11 4.04
CA GLU A 49 -22.07 2.48 5.36
C GLU A 49 -22.12 3.53 6.47
N ARG A 50 -21.20 4.50 6.44
CA ARG A 50 -21.16 5.60 7.42
C ARG A 50 -22.47 6.39 7.43
N SER A 51 -23.03 6.68 6.27
CA SER A 51 -24.29 7.43 6.17
C SER A 51 -25.49 6.70 6.79
N LYS A 52 -25.46 5.35 6.78
CA LYS A 52 -26.58 4.51 7.27
C LYS A 52 -26.41 4.03 8.69
N ASN A 53 -25.19 3.63 9.04
CA ASN A 53 -24.89 2.86 10.25
C ASN A 53 -23.87 3.56 11.17
N GLY A 54 -23.29 4.69 10.76
CA GLY A 54 -22.18 5.32 11.46
C GLY A 54 -20.84 4.62 11.16
N PHE A 55 -19.84 4.89 12.01
CA PHE A 55 -18.50 4.36 11.84
C PHE A 55 -18.39 2.90 12.29
N ARG A 56 -17.77 2.05 11.45
CA ARG A 56 -17.48 0.64 11.76
C ARG A 56 -16.40 0.53 12.86
N GLY A 57 -15.37 1.38 12.80
CA GLY A 57 -14.22 1.35 13.69
C GLY A 57 -13.32 2.58 13.51
N PRO A 58 -12.19 2.64 14.23
CA PRO A 58 -11.32 3.82 14.26
C PRO A 58 -10.62 4.13 12.94
N LEU A 59 -10.55 3.18 12.02
CA LEU A 59 -9.94 3.35 10.69
C LEU A 59 -10.97 3.43 9.57
N HIS A 60 -12.26 3.60 9.90
CA HIS A 60 -13.34 3.59 8.91
C HIS A 60 -13.11 4.60 7.78
N GLY A 61 -12.92 4.09 6.57
CA GLY A 61 -12.69 4.86 5.36
C GLY A 61 -11.27 5.44 5.21
N ILE A 62 -10.35 5.12 6.12
CA ILE A 62 -8.97 5.59 6.05
C ILE A 62 -8.16 4.73 5.08
N PRO A 63 -7.58 5.33 4.01
CA PRO A 63 -6.72 4.59 3.09
C PRO A 63 -5.38 4.26 3.74
N ILE A 64 -4.96 3.02 3.55
CA ILE A 64 -3.66 2.55 4.02
C ILE A 64 -2.95 1.75 2.92
N LEU A 65 -1.64 1.79 2.95
CA LEU A 65 -0.76 0.94 2.16
C LEU A 65 -0.13 -0.11 3.07
N ILE A 66 0.04 -1.32 2.57
CA ILE A 66 0.71 -2.39 3.32
C ILE A 66 1.84 -3.01 2.49
N LYS A 67 2.82 -3.56 3.19
CA LYS A 67 4.00 -4.16 2.56
C LYS A 67 3.61 -5.37 1.69
N ASP A 68 4.23 -5.51 0.52
CA ASP A 68 3.94 -6.54 -0.48
C ASP A 68 4.27 -7.99 -0.05
N ASN A 69 4.71 -8.21 1.16
CA ASN A 69 4.87 -9.55 1.75
C ASN A 69 3.75 -9.91 2.75
N ILE A 70 2.71 -9.09 2.84
CA ILE A 70 1.57 -9.31 3.71
C ILE A 70 0.38 -9.75 2.86
N ASP A 71 -0.14 -10.94 3.13
CA ASP A 71 -1.24 -11.54 2.38
C ASP A 71 -2.53 -10.73 2.45
N THR A 72 -3.09 -10.40 1.29
CA THR A 72 -4.43 -9.83 1.11
C THR A 72 -5.23 -10.70 0.17
N ALA A 73 -6.41 -11.14 0.62
CA ALA A 73 -7.33 -11.95 -0.20
C ALA A 73 -8.18 -11.03 -1.10
N ASP A 74 -7.53 -10.37 -2.03
CA ASP A 74 -8.10 -9.46 -3.02
C ASP A 74 -7.37 -9.60 -4.36
N ARG A 75 -7.50 -8.62 -5.24
CA ARG A 75 -6.88 -8.67 -6.57
C ARG A 75 -5.44 -8.18 -6.62
N MET A 76 -4.85 -7.84 -5.47
CA MET A 76 -3.43 -7.52 -5.38
C MET A 76 -2.60 -8.77 -5.13
N ALA A 77 -1.44 -8.85 -5.78
CA ALA A 77 -0.50 -9.93 -5.53
C ALA A 77 0.19 -9.77 -4.16
N THR A 78 0.68 -10.87 -3.62
CA THR A 78 1.62 -10.90 -2.50
C THR A 78 2.89 -11.57 -2.99
N SER A 79 3.88 -10.76 -3.36
CA SER A 79 5.03 -11.23 -4.14
C SER A 79 6.36 -11.14 -3.38
N ALA A 80 6.42 -10.54 -2.20
CA ALA A 80 7.66 -10.20 -1.52
C ALA A 80 8.66 -9.45 -2.44
N GLY A 81 8.14 -8.67 -3.40
CA GLY A 81 8.89 -7.95 -4.41
C GLY A 81 9.42 -8.80 -5.56
N SER A 82 9.16 -10.11 -5.56
CA SER A 82 9.68 -11.03 -6.58
C SER A 82 8.82 -11.03 -7.84
N LEU A 83 9.44 -10.78 -8.99
CA LEU A 83 8.80 -10.88 -10.30
C LEU A 83 8.25 -12.30 -10.57
N ALA A 84 8.90 -13.33 -10.02
CA ALA A 84 8.43 -14.71 -10.15
C ALA A 84 7.07 -14.95 -9.43
N LEU A 85 6.68 -14.06 -8.52
CA LEU A 85 5.44 -14.13 -7.75
C LEU A 85 4.45 -13.00 -8.10
N GLU A 86 4.63 -12.31 -9.22
CA GLU A 86 3.76 -11.18 -9.61
C GLU A 86 2.28 -11.56 -9.77
N HIS A 87 1.98 -12.83 -9.96
CA HIS A 87 0.62 -13.38 -10.06
C HIS A 87 0.25 -14.26 -8.85
N SER A 88 0.97 -14.12 -7.73
CA SER A 88 0.68 -14.86 -6.49
C SER A 88 -0.40 -14.15 -5.68
N TYR A 89 -1.64 -14.60 -5.83
CA TYR A 89 -2.80 -14.07 -5.10
C TYR A 89 -3.11 -14.92 -3.89
N ALA A 90 -3.13 -14.29 -2.71
CA ALA A 90 -3.39 -14.98 -1.46
C ALA A 90 -4.88 -15.38 -1.36
N LYS A 91 -5.15 -16.61 -0.90
CA LYS A 91 -6.53 -17.11 -0.70
C LYS A 91 -7.18 -16.63 0.59
N LYS A 92 -6.39 -16.08 1.51
CA LYS A 92 -6.86 -15.61 2.83
C LYS A 92 -6.04 -14.40 3.24
N ASP A 93 -6.71 -13.45 3.88
CA ASP A 93 -6.04 -12.32 4.52
C ASP A 93 -5.13 -12.79 5.66
N ALA A 94 -3.97 -12.18 5.79
CA ALA A 94 -3.17 -12.24 7.01
C ALA A 94 -4.00 -11.76 8.21
N PHE A 95 -3.64 -12.20 9.42
CA PHE A 95 -4.34 -11.79 10.63
C PHE A 95 -4.42 -10.27 10.79
N LEU A 96 -3.30 -9.58 10.53
CA LEU A 96 -3.24 -8.11 10.55
C LEU A 96 -4.23 -7.49 9.56
N VAL A 97 -4.31 -8.00 8.34
CA VAL A 97 -5.20 -7.48 7.28
C VAL A 97 -6.66 -7.59 7.69
N ARG A 98 -7.06 -8.74 8.26
CA ARG A 98 -8.43 -8.89 8.79
C ARG A 98 -8.73 -7.83 9.84
N LYS A 99 -7.81 -7.58 10.79
CA LYS A 99 -7.97 -6.54 11.81
C LYS A 99 -8.11 -5.14 11.22
N LEU A 100 -7.35 -4.83 10.17
CA LEU A 100 -7.45 -3.55 9.47
C LEU A 100 -8.81 -3.40 8.75
N ARG A 101 -9.26 -4.45 8.06
CA ARG A 101 -10.59 -4.46 7.41
C ARG A 101 -11.73 -4.39 8.43
N ASP A 102 -11.63 -5.12 9.54
CA ASP A 102 -12.61 -5.06 10.63
C ASP A 102 -12.71 -3.65 11.24
N ALA A 103 -11.59 -2.93 11.32
CA ALA A 103 -11.53 -1.54 11.76
C ALA A 103 -12.02 -0.53 10.71
N GLY A 104 -12.32 -0.98 9.48
CA GLY A 104 -12.85 -0.17 8.40
C GLY A 104 -11.80 0.48 7.50
N ALA A 105 -10.54 0.03 7.52
CA ALA A 105 -9.51 0.58 6.64
C ALA A 105 -9.73 0.21 5.17
N VAL A 106 -9.46 1.17 4.27
CA VAL A 106 -9.38 0.94 2.82
C VAL A 106 -7.96 0.50 2.48
N LEU A 107 -7.78 -0.71 1.97
CA LEU A 107 -6.48 -1.14 1.47
C LEU A 107 -6.24 -0.53 0.09
N LEU A 108 -5.48 0.58 0.04
CA LEU A 108 -5.27 1.34 -1.19
C LEU A 108 -4.19 0.73 -2.10
N GLY A 109 -3.27 -0.05 -1.55
CA GLY A 109 -2.21 -0.68 -2.33
C GLY A 109 -1.16 -1.41 -1.50
N LYS A 110 -0.17 -1.91 -2.22
CA LYS A 110 1.02 -2.58 -1.68
C LYS A 110 2.24 -1.67 -1.80
N THR A 111 3.05 -1.63 -0.75
CA THR A 111 4.33 -0.91 -0.78
C THR A 111 5.46 -1.79 -1.25
N ASN A 112 6.39 -1.20 -2.00
CA ASN A 112 7.63 -1.82 -2.42
C ASN A 112 8.52 -2.15 -1.20
N LEU A 113 9.47 -3.05 -1.38
CA LEU A 113 10.31 -3.55 -0.31
C LEU A 113 11.67 -3.99 -0.86
N SER A 114 12.61 -4.24 0.03
CA SER A 114 13.79 -5.02 -0.35
C SER A 114 13.34 -6.45 -0.66
N GLU A 115 13.57 -6.94 -1.87
CA GLU A 115 13.14 -8.28 -2.32
C GLU A 115 13.54 -9.35 -1.30
N TRP A 116 12.56 -10.16 -0.88
CA TRP A 116 12.76 -11.20 0.14
C TRP A 116 13.49 -10.71 1.40
N SER A 117 13.32 -9.44 1.78
CA SER A 117 13.98 -8.82 2.93
C SER A 117 15.51 -8.90 2.90
N ASN A 118 16.11 -8.99 1.71
CA ASN A 118 17.54 -9.08 1.46
C ASN A 118 18.21 -10.41 1.91
N PHE A 119 17.46 -11.40 2.40
CA PHE A 119 18.09 -12.60 2.97
C PHE A 119 18.69 -13.54 1.91
N ARG A 120 18.35 -13.39 0.62
CA ARG A 120 18.80 -14.25 -0.47
C ARG A 120 20.20 -13.93 -1.00
N SER A 121 20.76 -12.77 -0.68
CA SER A 121 22.05 -12.34 -1.23
C SER A 121 22.80 -11.45 -0.28
N ASN A 122 24.12 -11.67 -0.18
CA ASN A 122 25.04 -10.79 0.53
C ASN A 122 25.36 -9.50 -0.24
N ARG A 123 24.81 -9.34 -1.47
CA ARG A 123 25.00 -8.18 -2.34
C ARG A 123 23.70 -7.46 -2.65
N SER A 124 22.64 -7.73 -1.88
CA SER A 124 21.35 -7.07 -2.04
C SER A 124 21.42 -5.61 -1.63
N ILE A 125 20.56 -4.80 -2.24
CA ILE A 125 20.41 -3.36 -1.96
C ILE A 125 19.04 -3.14 -1.32
N SER A 126 19.02 -2.39 -0.21
CA SER A 126 17.77 -2.04 0.45
C SER A 126 16.88 -1.18 -0.46
N GLY A 127 15.60 -1.52 -0.49
CA GLY A 127 14.59 -0.84 -1.28
C GLY A 127 14.49 -1.30 -2.73
N TRP A 128 15.30 -2.25 -3.16
CA TRP A 128 15.20 -2.81 -4.52
C TRP A 128 14.41 -4.12 -4.54
N SER A 129 13.57 -4.26 -5.53
CA SER A 129 12.90 -5.51 -5.85
C SER A 129 12.84 -5.72 -7.37
N SER A 130 12.85 -6.99 -7.82
CA SER A 130 12.78 -7.31 -9.25
C SER A 130 11.44 -6.92 -9.87
N ARG A 131 10.35 -6.94 -9.10
CA ARG A 131 9.01 -6.54 -9.54
C ARG A 131 8.82 -5.02 -9.49
N GLY A 132 9.29 -4.35 -8.44
CA GLY A 132 9.01 -2.94 -8.19
C GLY A 132 10.17 -1.98 -8.48
N GLY A 133 11.40 -2.48 -8.77
CA GLY A 133 12.56 -1.62 -8.92
C GLY A 133 13.06 -1.01 -7.60
N GLN A 134 13.78 0.09 -7.67
CA GLN A 134 14.41 0.75 -6.53
C GLN A 134 13.49 1.82 -5.93
N THR A 135 13.11 1.66 -4.69
CA THR A 135 12.54 2.73 -3.85
C THR A 135 13.64 3.73 -3.49
N ARG A 136 13.37 5.01 -3.64
CA ARG A 136 14.33 6.09 -3.37
C ARG A 136 14.13 6.69 -1.99
N ASN A 137 15.21 7.19 -1.41
CA ASN A 137 15.13 7.97 -0.18
C ASN A 137 14.54 9.36 -0.50
N PRO A 138 13.45 9.80 0.16
CA PRO A 138 12.79 11.06 -0.17
C PRO A 138 13.59 12.30 0.24
N TYR A 139 14.56 12.17 1.14
CA TYR A 139 15.43 13.26 1.60
C TYR A 139 16.71 13.36 0.80
N ASP A 140 17.24 12.23 0.31
CA ASP A 140 18.44 12.16 -0.51
C ASP A 140 18.29 11.03 -1.53
N PRO A 141 17.85 11.31 -2.77
CA PRO A 141 17.62 10.30 -3.79
C PRO A 141 18.87 9.49 -4.22
N LEU A 142 20.06 9.94 -3.84
CA LEU A 142 21.31 9.22 -4.07
C LEU A 142 21.58 8.13 -3.03
N ARG A 143 20.83 8.12 -1.93
CA ARG A 143 20.93 7.13 -0.87
C ARG A 143 19.80 6.09 -0.97
N ASN A 144 20.06 4.88 -0.48
CA ASN A 144 18.99 3.92 -0.30
C ASN A 144 18.09 4.31 0.90
N PRO A 145 16.82 3.87 0.91
CA PRO A 145 15.85 4.23 1.95
C PRO A 145 15.94 3.34 3.19
N CYS A 146 16.97 2.49 3.33
CA CYS A 146 16.99 1.37 4.27
C CYS A 146 15.85 0.36 3.96
N GLY A 147 15.57 -0.56 4.87
CA GLY A 147 14.53 -1.59 4.65
C GLY A 147 14.55 -2.67 5.71
N SER A 148 13.88 -3.75 5.46
CA SER A 148 13.25 -4.17 4.17
C SER A 148 11.89 -3.51 3.86
N SER A 149 11.26 -2.81 4.79
CA SER A 149 9.96 -2.11 4.59
C SER A 149 10.15 -0.73 3.95
N SER A 150 10.97 -0.66 2.93
CA SER A 150 11.43 0.59 2.30
C SER A 150 10.28 1.45 1.80
N GLY A 151 9.37 0.88 1.02
CA GLY A 151 8.21 1.60 0.50
C GLY A 151 7.28 2.10 1.60
N SER A 152 7.05 1.30 2.65
CA SER A 152 6.19 1.72 3.78
C SER A 152 6.78 2.89 4.59
N ALA A 153 8.11 3.03 4.59
CA ALA A 153 8.79 4.12 5.29
C ALA A 153 8.89 5.40 4.44
N VAL A 154 8.82 5.25 3.11
CA VAL A 154 8.95 6.35 2.15
C VAL A 154 7.58 6.95 1.78
N ALA A 155 6.53 6.14 1.69
CA ALA A 155 5.17 6.57 1.40
C ALA A 155 4.55 7.35 2.58
#